data_ac470ae60530921da054cc7003791148
#
_entry.id   ac470ae60530921da054cc7003791148
#
_cell.length_a   1.000
_cell.length_b   1.000
_cell.length_c   1.000
_cell.angle_alpha   90.00
_cell.angle_beta   90.00
_cell.angle_gamma   90.00
#
_symmetry.space_group_name_H-M   'P 1'
#
loop_
_entity.id
_entity.type
_entity.pdbx_description
1 polymer ?
#
loop_
_entity_poly.entity_id
_entity_poly.type
_entity_poly.pdbx_seq_one_letter_code
_entity_poly.pdbx_strand_id
1 'polypeptide(L)'
;KTPDKDKENSQVEAFLDTWSWGDDDEKVFEEVGRLEDKSLYTCLRSFRDIMGESDMMAYLTNMSIRIYFLNKKLKKDGAMYLHCDPTASHYLKMVMDTIIGNKNFRNEIIWERSHPHNDAKRYGNNTDRILFYAKSNKSTWNKQFTPLGEDYIKSHYKHTDDDGRKYRLGPLDAK
;
A
#
# COMPACT_ATOMS: atom_id res chain seq x y z
N LYS A 1 -36.07 26.18 22.91
CA LYS A 1 -35.57 24.86 23.29
C LYS A 1 -34.07 24.90 23.05
N THR A 2 -33.30 24.97 24.14
CA THR A 2 -31.85 24.89 24.17
C THR A 2 -31.41 23.48 23.73
N PRO A 3 -30.39 23.31 22.85
CA PRO A 3 -29.84 22.00 22.53
C PRO A 3 -29.17 21.39 23.77
N ASP A 4 -29.44 20.13 23.96
CA ASP A 4 -28.94 19.30 25.04
C ASP A 4 -27.41 19.14 24.90
N LYS A 5 -26.66 19.78 25.79
CA LYS A 5 -25.18 19.80 25.82
C LYS A 5 -24.56 18.46 26.25
N ASP A 6 -25.37 17.51 26.70
CA ASP A 6 -24.88 16.25 27.24
C ASP A 6 -24.70 15.10 26.19
N LYS A 7 -25.05 15.37 24.93
CA LYS A 7 -24.86 14.37 23.84
C LYS A 7 -23.52 14.47 23.10
N GLU A 8 -22.74 15.51 23.30
CA GLU A 8 -21.46 15.71 22.61
C GLU A 8 -20.26 14.99 23.27
N ASN A 9 -20.40 14.51 24.50
CA ASN A 9 -19.30 13.88 25.26
C ASN A 9 -19.18 12.36 25.10
N SER A 10 -19.93 11.72 24.22
CA SER A 10 -19.82 10.27 24.02
C SER A 10 -19.13 9.85 22.71
N GLN A 11 -18.67 10.79 21.91
CA GLN A 11 -17.74 10.48 20.82
C GLN A 11 -16.35 10.38 21.43
N VAL A 12 -15.91 9.15 21.70
CA VAL A 12 -14.49 8.88 21.91
C VAL A 12 -13.81 9.28 20.62
N GLU A 13 -12.93 10.28 20.67
CA GLU A 13 -12.08 10.69 19.56
C GLU A 13 -11.14 9.54 19.22
N ALA A 14 -11.63 8.61 18.40
CA ALA A 14 -10.95 7.35 18.12
C ALA A 14 -9.79 7.55 17.13
N PHE A 15 -9.71 8.70 16.46
CA PHE A 15 -8.72 8.96 15.43
C PHE A 15 -8.57 10.45 15.15
N LEU A 16 -7.42 11.01 15.49
CA LEU A 16 -6.98 12.29 14.96
C LEU A 16 -6.24 12.06 13.65
N ASP A 17 -6.76 12.58 12.56
CA ASP A 17 -6.15 12.46 11.21
C ASP A 17 -5.05 13.54 11.00
N THR A 18 -4.59 14.15 12.08
CA THR A 18 -3.49 15.11 12.08
C THR A 18 -2.28 14.49 12.78
N TRP A 19 -1.19 14.38 12.04
CA TRP A 19 0.07 13.88 12.55
C TRP A 19 0.97 15.06 12.91
N SER A 20 1.49 15.08 14.10
CA SER A 20 2.54 16.01 14.53
C SER A 20 3.44 15.25 15.51
N TRP A 21 4.76 15.40 15.35
CA TRP A 21 5.72 14.73 16.23
C TRP A 21 5.55 15.21 17.67
N GLY A 22 5.47 14.27 18.60
CA GLY A 22 5.33 14.54 20.03
C GLY A 22 5.91 13.43 20.91
N ASP A 23 5.72 13.54 22.22
CA ASP A 23 6.27 12.60 23.21
C ASP A 23 5.81 11.15 22.98
N ASP A 24 4.61 10.94 22.47
CA ASP A 24 4.10 9.60 22.22
C ASP A 24 4.77 8.97 20.99
N ASP A 25 5.09 9.76 19.97
CA ASP A 25 5.84 9.29 18.80
C ASP A 25 7.28 8.92 19.19
N GLU A 26 7.91 9.71 20.08
CA GLU A 26 9.24 9.40 20.61
C GLU A 26 9.23 8.06 21.37
N LYS A 27 8.22 7.80 22.20
CA LYS A 27 8.06 6.52 22.90
C LYS A 27 7.93 5.35 21.93
N VAL A 28 7.13 5.52 20.86
CA VAL A 28 6.98 4.50 19.81
C VAL A 28 8.29 4.30 19.06
N PHE A 29 9.01 5.37 18.73
CA PHE A 29 10.32 5.29 18.08
C PHE A 29 11.33 4.52 18.94
N GLU A 30 11.38 4.79 20.25
CA GLU A 30 12.19 4.04 21.21
C GLU A 30 11.76 2.57 21.32
N GLU A 31 10.44 2.30 21.30
CA GLU A 31 9.92 0.92 21.30
C GLU A 31 10.43 0.15 20.09
N VAL A 32 10.40 0.75 18.89
CA VAL A 32 11.02 0.16 17.70
C VAL A 32 12.50 -0.11 17.91
N GLY A 33 13.21 0.79 18.60
CA GLY A 33 14.62 0.60 18.97
C GLY A 33 14.88 -0.58 19.91
N ARG A 34 13.87 -1.03 20.66
CA ARG A 34 13.97 -2.20 21.58
C ARG A 34 13.63 -3.52 20.91
N LEU A 35 13.11 -3.52 19.65
CA LEU A 35 12.84 -4.74 18.92
C LEU A 35 14.12 -5.54 18.69
N GLU A 36 14.00 -6.87 18.61
CA GLU A 36 15.10 -7.79 18.39
C GLU A 36 15.81 -7.50 17.04
N ASP A 37 15.04 -7.37 15.98
CA ASP A 37 15.56 -6.97 14.66
C ASP A 37 15.71 -5.44 14.58
N LYS A 38 16.96 -5.00 14.46
CA LYS A 38 17.31 -3.57 14.40
C LYS A 38 17.13 -2.95 13.02
N SER A 39 16.78 -3.72 12.00
CA SER A 39 16.67 -3.23 10.62
C SER A 39 15.60 -2.13 10.50
N LEU A 40 14.45 -2.33 11.17
CA LEU A 40 13.37 -1.34 11.18
C LEU A 40 13.79 -0.05 11.87
N TYR A 41 14.46 -0.16 13.03
CA TYR A 41 14.98 1.00 13.73
C TYR A 41 15.99 1.78 12.88
N THR A 42 16.91 1.07 12.21
CA THR A 42 17.89 1.69 11.31
C THR A 42 17.21 2.44 10.16
N CYS A 43 16.17 1.84 9.57
CA CYS A 43 15.37 2.48 8.51
C CYS A 43 14.71 3.77 9.02
N LEU A 44 14.00 3.71 10.14
CA LEU A 44 13.31 4.88 10.72
C LEU A 44 14.30 5.95 11.18
N ARG A 45 15.43 5.57 11.75
CA ARG A 45 16.49 6.50 12.13
C ARG A 45 17.02 7.27 10.92
N SER A 46 17.26 6.57 9.81
CA SER A 46 17.68 7.21 8.55
C SER A 46 16.64 8.19 8.03
N PHE A 47 15.35 7.87 8.15
CA PHE A 47 14.28 8.82 7.79
C PHE A 47 14.29 10.03 8.72
N ARG A 48 14.45 9.84 10.03
CA ARG A 48 14.51 10.93 11.00
C ARG A 48 15.73 11.84 10.75
N ASP A 49 16.86 11.26 10.38
CA ASP A 49 18.07 12.03 10.02
C ASP A 49 17.86 12.90 8.76
N ILE A 50 16.98 12.47 7.83
CA ILE A 50 16.68 13.19 6.58
C ILE A 50 15.58 14.24 6.77
N MET A 51 14.48 13.90 7.44
CA MET A 51 13.26 14.74 7.47
C MET A 51 12.96 15.37 8.84
N GLY A 52 13.80 15.09 9.85
CA GLY A 52 13.61 15.59 11.21
C GLY A 52 12.35 15.05 11.88
N GLU A 53 11.88 15.77 12.87
CA GLU A 53 10.66 15.49 13.65
C GLU A 53 9.43 16.09 12.95
N SER A 54 9.16 15.64 11.73
CA SER A 54 8.07 16.11 10.89
C SER A 54 6.80 15.29 11.08
N ASP A 55 5.67 15.82 10.60
CA ASP A 55 4.38 15.12 10.57
C ASP A 55 4.49 13.77 9.84
N MET A 56 5.26 13.72 8.73
CA MET A 56 5.53 12.48 8.01
C MET A 56 6.32 11.50 8.87
N MET A 57 7.28 11.95 9.67
CA MET A 57 8.06 11.08 10.55
C MET A 57 7.19 10.49 11.67
N ALA A 58 6.28 11.28 12.25
CA ALA A 58 5.29 10.82 13.23
C ALA A 58 4.40 9.72 12.61
N TYR A 59 3.87 9.97 11.43
CA TYR A 59 3.07 9.00 10.68
C TYR A 59 3.84 7.70 10.42
N LEU A 60 5.05 7.79 9.87
CA LEU A 60 5.86 6.62 9.52
C LEU A 60 6.23 5.79 10.74
N THR A 61 6.55 6.43 11.88
CA THR A 61 6.88 5.76 13.13
C THR A 61 5.69 4.92 13.61
N ASN A 62 4.52 5.52 13.67
CA ASN A 62 3.29 4.84 14.11
C ASN A 62 2.84 3.74 13.13
N MET A 63 2.96 3.97 11.84
CA MET A 63 2.63 2.95 10.84
C MET A 63 3.61 1.78 10.87
N SER A 64 4.88 2.04 11.10
CA SER A 64 5.92 1.01 11.12
C SER A 64 5.71 -0.02 12.24
N ILE A 65 5.42 0.42 13.46
CA ILE A 65 5.17 -0.50 14.57
C ILE A 65 3.89 -1.33 14.35
N ARG A 66 2.84 -0.72 13.76
CA ARG A 66 1.61 -1.43 13.40
C ARG A 66 1.88 -2.49 12.33
N ILE A 67 2.58 -2.14 11.25
CA ILE A 67 2.94 -3.08 10.17
C ILE A 67 3.81 -4.23 10.73
N TYR A 68 4.74 -3.93 11.63
CA TYR A 68 5.56 -4.94 12.29
C TYR A 68 4.71 -5.97 13.03
N PHE A 69 3.79 -5.54 13.89
CA PHE A 69 2.93 -6.47 14.64
C PHE A 69 1.93 -7.19 13.73
N LEU A 70 1.38 -6.53 12.71
CA LEU A 70 0.54 -7.19 11.71
C LEU A 70 1.31 -8.31 11.00
N ASN A 71 2.57 -8.06 10.59
CA ASN A 71 3.41 -9.08 9.99
C ASN A 71 3.68 -10.26 10.94
N LYS A 72 3.84 -10.02 12.25
CA LYS A 72 3.99 -11.09 13.25
C LYS A 72 2.74 -11.96 13.35
N LYS A 73 1.54 -11.38 13.19
CA LYS A 73 0.27 -12.10 13.23
C LYS A 73 -0.11 -12.77 11.92
N LEU A 74 0.47 -12.33 10.80
CA LEU A 74 0.19 -12.88 9.48
C LEU A 74 0.66 -14.34 9.39
N LYS A 75 -0.21 -15.22 8.87
CA LYS A 75 0.13 -16.62 8.59
C LYS A 75 1.29 -16.73 7.59
N LYS A 76 1.96 -17.89 7.54
CA LYS A 76 3.08 -18.14 6.61
C LYS A 76 2.69 -18.03 5.13
N ASP A 77 1.45 -18.33 4.80
CA ASP A 77 0.83 -18.21 3.47
C ASP A 77 -0.03 -16.94 3.30
N GLY A 78 0.02 -16.03 4.28
CA GLY A 78 -0.76 -14.81 4.30
C GLY A 78 -0.19 -13.73 3.37
N ALA A 79 -1.05 -12.79 3.01
CA ALA A 79 -0.74 -11.63 2.21
C ALA A 79 -1.16 -10.34 2.92
N MET A 80 -0.47 -9.25 2.62
CA MET A 80 -0.75 -7.92 3.16
C MET A 80 -0.91 -6.92 2.02
N TYR A 81 -1.97 -6.15 2.08
CA TYR A 81 -2.24 -5.03 1.19
C TYR A 81 -2.22 -3.75 2.02
N LEU A 82 -1.35 -2.83 1.69
CA LEU A 82 -1.26 -1.54 2.35
C LEU A 82 -1.70 -0.46 1.36
N HIS A 83 -2.86 0.14 1.64
CA HIS A 83 -3.36 1.30 0.89
C HIS A 83 -2.78 2.58 1.49
N CYS A 84 -2.23 3.43 0.66
CA CYS A 84 -1.66 4.71 1.04
C CYS A 84 -1.71 5.71 -0.12
N ASP A 85 -1.56 6.97 0.21
CA ASP A 85 -1.42 8.03 -0.79
C ASP A 85 -0.02 8.06 -1.42
N PRO A 86 0.17 8.75 -2.54
CA PRO A 86 1.47 8.88 -3.19
C PRO A 86 2.53 9.58 -2.33
N THR A 87 2.14 10.41 -1.35
CA THR A 87 3.06 11.18 -0.50
C THR A 87 3.84 10.25 0.43
N ALA A 88 3.15 9.28 1.03
CA ALA A 88 3.73 8.34 1.98
C ALA A 88 4.22 7.03 1.34
N SER A 89 3.72 6.67 0.15
CA SER A 89 3.90 5.34 -0.44
C SER A 89 5.36 4.91 -0.59
N HIS A 90 6.25 5.81 -0.97
CA HIS A 90 7.67 5.49 -1.17
C HIS A 90 8.38 5.13 0.14
N TYR A 91 8.09 5.86 1.22
CA TYR A 91 8.62 5.58 2.55
C TYR A 91 8.04 4.29 3.12
N LEU A 92 6.72 4.10 3.00
CA LEU A 92 6.04 2.89 3.45
C LEU A 92 6.52 1.65 2.69
N LYS A 93 6.87 1.79 1.40
CA LYS A 93 7.49 0.71 0.62
C LYS A 93 8.82 0.27 1.25
N MET A 94 9.69 1.21 1.65
CA MET A 94 10.95 0.91 2.32
C MET A 94 10.73 0.26 3.70
N VAL A 95 9.76 0.75 4.46
CA VAL A 95 9.36 0.15 5.74
C VAL A 95 8.90 -1.29 5.56
N MET A 96 8.01 -1.55 4.59
CA MET A 96 7.52 -2.90 4.31
C MET A 96 8.61 -3.82 3.79
N ASP A 97 9.54 -3.33 2.97
CA ASP A 97 10.71 -4.09 2.53
C ASP A 97 11.58 -4.50 3.71
N THR A 98 11.72 -3.63 4.71
CA THR A 98 12.49 -3.91 5.92
C THR A 98 11.81 -4.94 6.81
N ILE A 99 10.49 -4.87 6.97
CA ILE A 99 9.72 -5.73 7.89
C ILE A 99 9.40 -7.10 7.26
N ILE A 100 8.97 -7.11 6.00
CA ILE A 100 8.44 -8.32 5.34
C ILE A 100 9.50 -8.94 4.42
N GLY A 101 10.44 -8.10 3.97
CA GLY A 101 11.48 -8.46 3.01
C GLY A 101 11.11 -8.06 1.58
N ASN A 102 12.05 -7.45 0.85
CA ASN A 102 11.86 -6.98 -0.52
C ASN A 102 11.47 -8.09 -1.52
N LYS A 103 11.99 -9.33 -1.35
CA LYS A 103 11.61 -10.52 -2.16
C LYS A 103 10.16 -10.96 -1.96
N ASN A 104 9.50 -10.48 -0.94
CA ASN A 104 8.09 -10.76 -0.65
C ASN A 104 7.15 -9.71 -1.24
N PHE A 105 7.68 -8.64 -1.82
CA PHE A 105 6.92 -7.70 -2.62
C PHE A 105 6.43 -8.38 -3.90
N ARG A 106 5.15 -8.21 -4.22
CA ARG A 106 4.52 -8.79 -5.41
C ARG A 106 4.35 -7.75 -6.50
N ASN A 107 3.61 -6.71 -6.18
CA ASN A 107 3.44 -5.56 -7.07
C ASN A 107 2.81 -4.37 -6.34
N GLU A 108 2.81 -3.24 -7.01
CA GLU A 108 2.06 -2.06 -6.67
C GLU A 108 0.82 -1.98 -7.56
N ILE A 109 -0.33 -1.70 -6.96
CA ILE A 109 -1.57 -1.45 -7.66
C ILE A 109 -1.83 0.05 -7.61
N ILE A 110 -2.00 0.65 -8.77
CA ILE A 110 -2.37 2.06 -8.91
C ILE A 110 -3.90 2.12 -8.95
N TRP A 111 -4.47 2.74 -7.93
CA TRP A 111 -5.91 2.91 -7.82
C TRP A 111 -6.30 4.33 -8.26
N GLU A 112 -7.07 4.45 -9.32
CA GLU A 112 -7.63 5.73 -9.71
C GLU A 112 -8.82 6.07 -8.82
N ARG A 113 -8.67 7.15 -8.01
CA ARG A 113 -9.64 7.56 -6.98
C ARG A 113 -10.73 8.47 -7.53
N SER A 114 -10.36 9.35 -8.43
CA SER A 114 -11.26 10.34 -9.02
C SER A 114 -10.79 10.75 -10.41
N HIS A 115 -11.68 11.38 -11.17
CA HIS A 115 -11.28 12.01 -12.44
C HIS A 115 -10.18 13.06 -12.21
N PRO A 116 -9.28 13.25 -13.17
CA PRO A 116 -8.21 14.24 -13.07
C PRO A 116 -8.80 15.63 -12.81
N HIS A 117 -8.33 16.30 -11.76
CA HIS A 117 -8.58 17.70 -11.55
C HIS A 117 -7.46 18.49 -12.24
N ASN A 118 -7.84 19.53 -12.98
CA ASN A 118 -6.88 20.44 -13.58
C ASN A 118 -6.28 21.33 -12.48
N ASP A 119 -4.99 21.15 -12.20
CA ASP A 119 -4.20 22.09 -11.40
C ASP A 119 -3.41 22.97 -12.37
N ALA A 120 -3.40 24.28 -12.14
CA ALA A 120 -2.72 25.24 -13.03
C ALA A 120 -1.19 25.10 -13.03
N LYS A 121 -0.59 24.38 -12.07
CA LYS A 121 0.87 24.30 -11.85
C LYS A 121 1.46 22.90 -11.81
N ARG A 122 0.64 21.85 -11.78
CA ARG A 122 1.08 20.44 -11.68
C ARG A 122 0.03 19.49 -12.23
N TYR A 123 0.41 18.24 -12.45
CA TYR A 123 -0.54 17.18 -12.75
C TYR A 123 -1.42 16.88 -11.53
N GLY A 124 -2.71 16.56 -11.75
CA GLY A 124 -3.65 16.22 -10.69
C GLY A 124 -3.22 14.97 -9.91
N ASN A 125 -3.41 14.99 -8.60
CA ASN A 125 -3.18 13.85 -7.71
C ASN A 125 -4.48 13.07 -7.54
N ASN A 126 -4.78 12.17 -8.47
CA ASN A 126 -6.03 11.42 -8.56
C ASN A 126 -5.86 9.91 -8.32
N THR A 127 -4.68 9.48 -7.90
CA THR A 127 -4.38 8.05 -7.68
C THR A 127 -3.89 7.80 -6.27
N ASP A 128 -4.22 6.62 -5.75
CA ASP A 128 -3.62 6.04 -4.55
C ASP A 128 -2.76 4.83 -4.91
N ARG A 129 -1.98 4.36 -3.94
CA ARG A 129 -1.11 3.21 -4.07
C ARG A 129 -1.57 2.10 -3.14
N ILE A 130 -1.59 0.87 -3.64
CA ILE A 130 -1.80 -0.31 -2.81
C ILE A 130 -0.57 -1.20 -2.98
N LEU A 131 0.22 -1.31 -1.91
CA LEU A 131 1.42 -2.15 -1.90
C LEU A 131 1.03 -3.57 -1.52
N PHE A 132 1.29 -4.53 -2.41
CA PHE A 132 0.96 -5.93 -2.21
C PHE A 132 2.20 -6.75 -1.86
N TYR A 133 2.17 -7.38 -0.70
CA TYR A 133 3.18 -8.31 -0.19
C TYR A 133 2.56 -9.66 0.13
N ALA A 134 3.29 -10.73 -0.15
CA ALA A 134 2.93 -12.07 0.28
C ALA A 134 4.07 -12.68 1.08
N LYS A 135 3.79 -13.19 2.30
CA LYS A 135 4.80 -13.69 3.24
C LYS A 135 5.60 -14.88 2.70
N SER A 136 5.08 -15.59 1.71
CA SER A 136 5.76 -16.66 1.01
C SER A 136 5.23 -16.84 -0.42
N ASN A 137 5.91 -17.68 -1.22
CA ASN A 137 5.44 -18.05 -2.56
C ASN A 137 4.22 -18.99 -2.56
N LYS A 138 3.76 -19.41 -1.36
CA LYS A 138 2.57 -20.28 -1.19
C LYS A 138 1.31 -19.49 -0.80
N SER A 139 1.34 -18.16 -0.94
CA SER A 139 0.16 -17.34 -0.65
C SER A 139 -1.01 -17.70 -1.55
N THR A 140 -2.22 -17.69 -0.98
CA THR A 140 -3.44 -17.92 -1.76
C THR A 140 -3.59 -16.84 -2.80
N TRP A 141 -3.70 -17.25 -4.07
CA TRP A 141 -3.92 -16.36 -5.20
C TRP A 141 -5.07 -16.89 -6.06
N ASN A 142 -6.16 -16.16 -6.11
CA ASN A 142 -7.27 -16.44 -7.01
C ASN A 142 -7.02 -15.67 -8.32
N LYS A 143 -6.72 -16.42 -9.40
CA LYS A 143 -6.45 -15.81 -10.70
C LYS A 143 -7.62 -14.93 -11.15
N GLN A 144 -7.32 -13.69 -11.44
CA GLN A 144 -8.26 -12.75 -12.05
C GLN A 144 -7.93 -12.62 -13.53
N PHE A 145 -8.96 -12.68 -14.36
CA PHE A 145 -8.84 -12.49 -15.81
C PHE A 145 -9.61 -11.23 -16.17
N THR A 146 -8.91 -10.28 -16.75
CA THR A 146 -9.56 -9.12 -17.37
C THR A 146 -9.95 -9.48 -18.79
N PRO A 147 -11.19 -9.26 -19.22
CA PRO A 147 -11.57 -9.45 -20.62
C PRO A 147 -10.65 -8.65 -21.54
N LEU A 148 -10.26 -9.25 -22.64
CA LEU A 148 -9.49 -8.54 -23.66
C LEU A 148 -10.35 -7.44 -24.27
N GLY A 149 -9.78 -6.25 -24.47
CA GLY A 149 -10.46 -5.15 -25.14
C GLY A 149 -10.86 -5.53 -26.57
N GLU A 150 -12.03 -5.08 -27.02
CA GLU A 150 -12.56 -5.39 -28.36
C GLU A 150 -11.57 -5.03 -29.48
N ASP A 151 -10.90 -3.88 -29.37
CA ASP A 151 -9.92 -3.45 -30.38
C ASP A 151 -8.70 -4.36 -30.42
N TYR A 152 -8.25 -4.87 -29.25
CA TYR A 152 -7.20 -5.86 -29.19
C TYR A 152 -7.63 -7.18 -29.83
N ILE A 153 -8.86 -7.62 -29.57
CA ILE A 153 -9.40 -8.85 -30.18
C ILE A 153 -9.49 -8.66 -31.70
N LYS A 154 -10.04 -7.55 -32.19
CA LYS A 154 -10.16 -7.26 -33.63
C LYS A 154 -8.81 -7.21 -34.35
N SER A 155 -7.79 -6.65 -33.70
CA SER A 155 -6.46 -6.47 -34.31
C SER A 155 -5.60 -7.75 -34.29
N HIS A 156 -5.72 -8.59 -33.27
CA HIS A 156 -4.85 -9.74 -33.04
C HIS A 156 -5.50 -11.11 -33.32
N TYR A 157 -6.81 -11.25 -33.11
CA TYR A 157 -7.54 -12.50 -33.27
C TYR A 157 -8.32 -12.48 -34.60
N LYS A 158 -7.58 -12.67 -35.72
CA LYS A 158 -8.09 -12.51 -37.08
C LYS A 158 -8.75 -13.75 -37.66
N HIS A 159 -8.62 -14.89 -37.00
CA HIS A 159 -9.16 -16.18 -37.44
C HIS A 159 -10.34 -16.58 -36.57
N THR A 160 -11.28 -17.32 -37.16
CA THR A 160 -12.42 -17.88 -36.42
C THR A 160 -12.48 -19.37 -36.77
N ASP A 161 -12.65 -20.21 -35.75
CA ASP A 161 -12.84 -21.66 -35.95
C ASP A 161 -14.33 -21.98 -36.26
N ASP A 162 -14.59 -23.27 -36.50
CA ASP A 162 -15.92 -23.75 -36.86
C ASP A 162 -16.95 -23.57 -35.72
N ASP A 163 -16.47 -23.46 -34.47
CA ASP A 163 -17.28 -23.18 -33.26
C ASP A 163 -17.52 -21.68 -33.02
N GLY A 164 -17.00 -20.82 -33.89
CA GLY A 164 -17.14 -19.35 -33.79
C GLY A 164 -16.13 -18.70 -32.83
N ARG A 165 -15.13 -19.43 -32.31
CA ARG A 165 -14.10 -18.88 -31.41
C ARG A 165 -13.03 -18.15 -32.20
N LYS A 166 -12.71 -16.93 -31.79
CA LYS A 166 -11.62 -16.16 -32.40
C LYS A 166 -10.26 -16.61 -31.88
N TYR A 167 -9.32 -16.83 -32.82
CA TYR A 167 -7.96 -17.21 -32.47
C TYR A 167 -6.91 -16.43 -33.26
N ARG A 168 -5.67 -16.47 -32.78
CA ARG A 168 -4.50 -15.92 -33.47
C ARG A 168 -3.47 -17.04 -33.71
N LEU A 169 -2.77 -16.95 -34.82
CA LEU A 169 -1.61 -17.79 -35.06
C LEU A 169 -0.42 -17.25 -34.26
N GLY A 170 0.31 -18.14 -33.62
CA GLY A 170 1.55 -17.86 -32.89
C GLY A 170 2.72 -18.67 -33.42
N PRO A 171 3.97 -18.30 -33.09
CA PRO A 171 5.13 -19.15 -33.47
C PRO A 171 5.04 -20.52 -32.79
N LEU A 172 5.40 -21.55 -33.52
CA LEU A 172 5.38 -22.96 -33.06
C LEU A 172 6.40 -23.25 -31.95
N ASP A 173 7.43 -22.37 -31.78
CA ASP A 173 8.55 -22.55 -30.87
C ASP A 173 8.37 -21.82 -29.53
N ALA A 174 7.22 -21.22 -29.26
CA ALA A 174 6.94 -20.61 -27.97
C ALA A 174 6.72 -21.73 -26.92
N LYS A 175 7.78 -22.05 -26.17
CA LYS A 175 7.69 -22.87 -24.94
C LYS A 175 7.11 -22.05 -23.80
#